data_5394b75893eba8500415877ae4353b5c
#
_entry.id   5394b75893eba8500415877ae4353b5c
#
_cell.length_a   1.000
_cell.length_b   1.000
_cell.length_c   1.000
_cell.angle_alpha   90.00
_cell.angle_beta   90.00
_cell.angle_gamma   90.00
#
_symmetry.space_group_name_H-M   'P 1'
#
loop_
_entity.id
_entity.type
_entity.pdbx_description
1 polymer ?
#
loop_
_entity_poly.entity_id
_entity_poly.type
_entity_poly.pdbx_seq_one_letter_code
_entity_poly.pdbx_strand_id
1 'polypeptide(L)'
;ATDEGWLYLAGLKDVFTCEIVGYAMGERMTTGLVSQALFRAVQQKRPPVGLIHHTDRGSQYCAKAYRALQVQFGMQTSMSRKGNCFDNAPIESFWGSLKNELVHHHRFETRAEAKAEIQEYIEIFYNRQRRHSRLGNVSPAEFNKRYWRTAQAA
;
A
#
# COMPACT_ATOMS: atom_id res chain seq x y z
N ALA A 1 17.08 -2.20 -5.30
CA ALA A 1 18.23 -1.73 -6.08
C ALA A 1 18.01 -2.08 -7.55
N THR A 2 18.47 -1.21 -8.45
CA THR A 2 18.62 -1.46 -9.89
C THR A 2 20.03 -1.07 -10.29
N ASP A 3 20.48 -1.44 -11.49
CA ASP A 3 21.80 -1.02 -11.97
C ASP A 3 21.90 0.51 -12.20
N GLU A 4 20.74 1.19 -12.34
CA GLU A 4 20.63 2.67 -12.39
C GLU A 4 20.58 3.33 -11.00
N GLY A 5 20.55 2.55 -9.91
CA GLY A 5 20.42 3.03 -8.53
C GLY A 5 19.11 2.62 -7.86
N TRP A 6 18.82 3.23 -6.71
CA TRP A 6 17.65 2.86 -5.91
C TRP A 6 16.32 3.29 -6.55
N LEU A 7 15.34 2.41 -6.44
CA LEU A 7 13.93 2.70 -6.64
C LEU A 7 13.19 2.53 -5.31
N TYR A 8 12.45 3.54 -4.91
CA TYR A 8 11.64 3.54 -3.68
C TYR A 8 10.17 3.33 -4.02
N LEU A 9 9.49 2.57 -3.19
CA LEU A 9 8.05 2.29 -3.30
C LEU A 9 7.35 2.77 -2.04
N ALA A 10 6.35 3.63 -2.18
CA ALA A 10 5.39 3.97 -1.14
C ALA A 10 4.06 3.26 -1.45
N GLY A 11 3.42 2.67 -0.43
CA GLY A 11 2.18 1.91 -0.62
C GLY A 11 1.22 2.08 0.54
N LEU A 12 -0.07 2.00 0.24
CA LEU A 12 -1.16 1.97 1.20
C LEU A 12 -1.91 0.64 1.08
N LYS A 13 -2.16 0.02 2.22
CA LYS A 13 -2.88 -1.25 2.33
C LYS A 13 -4.17 -1.06 3.08
N ASP A 14 -5.26 -1.52 2.51
CA ASP A 14 -6.51 -1.69 3.23
C ASP A 14 -6.38 -2.90 4.17
N VAL A 15 -6.49 -2.66 5.47
CA VAL A 15 -6.31 -3.73 6.48
C VAL A 15 -7.48 -4.70 6.51
N PHE A 16 -8.65 -4.33 6.01
CA PHE A 16 -9.83 -5.18 5.92
C PHE A 16 -9.72 -6.17 4.76
N THR A 17 -9.49 -5.66 3.55
CA THR A 17 -9.41 -6.47 2.33
C THR A 17 -8.01 -7.02 2.04
N CYS A 18 -6.98 -6.53 2.74
CA CYS A 18 -5.55 -6.77 2.45
C CYS A 18 -5.08 -6.22 1.09
N GLU A 19 -5.90 -5.47 0.37
CA GLU A 19 -5.57 -4.91 -0.94
C GLU A 19 -4.57 -3.77 -0.83
N ILE A 20 -3.62 -3.69 -1.75
CA ILE A 20 -2.82 -2.48 -1.95
C ILE A 20 -3.67 -1.51 -2.77
N VAL A 21 -4.16 -0.47 -2.10
CA VAL A 21 -5.16 0.46 -2.64
C VAL A 21 -4.57 1.69 -3.30
N GLY A 22 -3.29 1.95 -3.07
CA GLY A 22 -2.56 3.03 -3.72
C GLY A 22 -1.07 2.87 -3.51
N TYR A 23 -0.29 3.23 -4.52
CA TYR A 23 1.17 3.19 -4.45
C TYR A 23 1.80 4.18 -5.42
N ALA A 24 3.05 4.54 -5.14
CA ALA A 24 3.87 5.37 -6.01
C ALA A 24 5.33 4.92 -5.94
N MET A 25 6.05 5.07 -7.04
CA MET A 25 7.46 4.70 -7.15
C MET A 25 8.30 5.88 -7.64
N GLY A 26 9.47 6.05 -7.05
CA GLY A 26 10.38 7.16 -7.36
C GLY A 26 11.81 6.89 -6.95
N GLU A 27 12.71 7.77 -7.40
CA GLU A 27 14.15 7.66 -7.14
C GLU A 27 14.54 8.09 -5.74
N ARG A 28 13.65 8.74 -5.00
CA ARG A 28 13.86 9.24 -3.65
C ARG A 28 12.63 9.04 -2.79
N MET A 29 12.83 8.67 -1.52
CA MET A 29 11.75 8.58 -0.53
C MET A 29 11.44 9.99 0.02
N THR A 30 10.54 10.69 -0.65
CA THR A 30 10.13 12.06 -0.33
C THR A 30 8.71 12.11 0.21
N THR A 31 8.33 13.23 0.85
CA THR A 31 6.93 13.51 1.20
C THR A 31 6.03 13.52 -0.04
N GLY A 32 6.52 13.99 -1.18
CA GLY A 32 5.80 13.96 -2.46
C GLY A 32 5.46 12.55 -2.90
N LEU A 33 6.38 11.59 -2.72
CA LEU A 33 6.15 10.19 -3.09
C LEU A 33 5.01 9.56 -2.28
N VAL A 34 5.05 9.71 -0.95
CA VAL A 34 3.98 9.16 -0.09
C VAL A 34 2.65 9.89 -0.30
N SER A 35 2.67 11.19 -0.59
CA SER A 35 1.48 11.96 -0.93
C SER A 35 0.85 11.50 -2.24
N GLN A 36 1.66 11.16 -3.24
CA GLN A 36 1.17 10.61 -4.51
C GLN A 36 0.52 9.25 -4.33
N ALA A 37 1.10 8.38 -3.49
CA ALA A 37 0.49 7.10 -3.15
C ALA A 37 -0.88 7.28 -2.48
N LEU A 38 -0.98 8.20 -1.51
CA LEU A 38 -2.24 8.53 -0.83
C LEU A 38 -3.29 9.09 -1.80
N PHE A 39 -2.89 10.02 -2.66
CA PHE A 39 -3.79 10.60 -3.66
C PHE A 39 -4.38 9.53 -4.59
N ARG A 40 -3.55 8.61 -5.09
CA ARG A 40 -4.00 7.50 -5.93
C ARG A 40 -4.97 6.58 -5.20
N ALA A 41 -4.69 6.26 -3.92
CA ALA A 41 -5.60 5.46 -3.09
C ALA A 41 -6.98 6.11 -2.96
N VAL A 42 -7.02 7.40 -2.66
CA VAL A 42 -8.27 8.17 -2.54
C VAL A 42 -9.02 8.24 -3.86
N GLN A 43 -8.33 8.50 -4.97
CA GLN A 43 -8.93 8.51 -6.29
C GLN A 43 -9.60 7.17 -6.65
N GLN A 44 -8.90 6.08 -6.36
CA GLN A 44 -9.36 4.73 -6.71
C GLN A 44 -10.51 4.26 -5.82
N LYS A 45 -10.41 4.48 -4.50
CA LYS A 45 -11.32 3.89 -3.52
C LYS A 45 -12.41 4.85 -3.05
N ARG A 46 -12.21 6.16 -3.19
CA ARG A 46 -13.16 7.19 -2.74
C ARG A 46 -13.67 6.92 -1.32
N PRO A 47 -12.78 6.82 -0.34
CA PRO A 47 -13.15 6.43 1.02
C PRO A 47 -14.10 7.45 1.64
N PRO A 48 -15.00 7.03 2.55
CA PRO A 48 -15.86 7.94 3.28
C PRO A 48 -15.06 8.85 4.21
N VAL A 49 -15.61 10.00 4.54
CA VAL A 49 -15.08 10.89 5.59
C VAL A 49 -15.00 10.12 6.90
N GLY A 50 -13.91 10.32 7.64
CA GLY A 50 -13.66 9.64 8.90
C GLY A 50 -12.87 8.33 8.78
N LEU A 51 -12.45 7.95 7.56
CA LEU A 51 -11.53 6.81 7.41
C LEU A 51 -10.27 7.02 8.25
N ILE A 52 -9.90 6.02 9.05
CA ILE A 52 -8.66 6.05 9.81
C ILE A 52 -7.49 5.70 8.89
N HIS A 53 -6.57 6.65 8.73
CA HIS A 53 -5.32 6.45 8.02
C HIS A 53 -4.18 6.31 9.03
N HIS A 54 -3.65 5.08 9.14
CA HIS A 54 -2.56 4.74 10.06
C HIS A 54 -1.22 4.78 9.35
N THR A 55 -0.22 5.42 9.99
CA THR A 55 1.17 5.49 9.50
C THR A 55 2.15 5.18 10.63
N ASP A 56 3.38 4.88 10.27
CA ASP A 56 4.50 4.95 11.18
C ASP A 56 4.88 6.43 11.47
N ARG A 57 5.95 6.62 12.24
CA ARG A 57 6.47 7.96 12.57
C ARG A 57 7.55 8.43 11.60
N GLY A 58 7.59 7.88 10.40
CA GLY A 58 8.52 8.33 9.36
C GLY A 58 8.38 9.83 9.09
N SER A 59 9.50 10.51 8.87
CA SER A 59 9.52 11.97 8.67
C SER A 59 8.61 12.44 7.55
N GLN A 60 8.43 11.62 6.51
CA GLN A 60 7.55 11.89 5.37
C GLN A 60 6.08 12.00 5.79
N TYR A 61 5.62 11.12 6.72
CA TYR A 61 4.25 11.10 7.23
C TYR A 61 4.01 12.16 8.30
N CYS A 62 5.07 12.58 9.01
CA CYS A 62 5.01 13.67 10.00
C CYS A 62 4.99 15.06 9.34
N ALA A 63 5.30 15.16 8.04
CA ALA A 63 5.35 16.43 7.32
C ALA A 63 3.99 17.15 7.32
N LYS A 64 4.01 18.48 7.53
CA LYS A 64 2.78 19.30 7.52
C LYS A 64 1.97 19.13 6.23
N ALA A 65 2.64 19.07 5.08
CA ALA A 65 1.99 18.89 3.78
C ALA A 65 1.21 17.57 3.69
N TYR A 66 1.78 16.46 4.21
CA TYR A 66 1.10 15.17 4.23
C TYR A 66 -0.14 15.18 5.15
N ARG A 67 0.00 15.77 6.33
CA ARG A 67 -1.12 15.91 7.28
C ARG A 67 -2.25 16.79 6.73
N ALA A 68 -1.89 17.88 6.04
CA ALA A 68 -2.87 18.75 5.38
C ALA A 68 -3.67 17.96 4.31
N LEU A 69 -3.01 17.07 3.57
CA LEU A 69 -3.67 16.22 2.59
C LEU A 69 -4.65 15.23 3.24
N GLN A 70 -4.28 14.62 4.38
CA GLN A 70 -5.18 13.76 5.15
C GLN A 70 -6.44 14.51 5.62
N VAL A 71 -6.27 15.74 6.13
CA VAL A 71 -7.39 16.61 6.54
C VAL A 71 -8.27 16.96 5.34
N GLN A 72 -7.68 17.32 4.20
CA GLN A 72 -8.40 17.62 2.96
C GLN A 72 -9.28 16.44 2.49
N PHE A 73 -8.81 15.21 2.68
CA PHE A 73 -9.56 14.00 2.36
C PHE A 73 -10.50 13.55 3.48
N GLY A 74 -10.64 14.32 4.56
CA GLY A 74 -11.52 14.00 5.68
C GLY A 74 -11.10 12.78 6.48
N MET A 75 -9.81 12.44 6.48
CA MET A 75 -9.27 11.27 7.18
C MET A 75 -8.96 11.58 8.64
N GLN A 76 -9.10 10.56 9.49
CA GLN A 76 -8.57 10.57 10.85
C GLN A 76 -7.14 10.03 10.85
N THR A 77 -6.20 10.83 11.34
CA THR A 77 -4.80 10.43 11.45
C THR A 77 -4.59 9.54 12.66
N SER A 78 -3.98 8.38 12.44
CA SER A 78 -3.47 7.48 13.46
C SER A 78 -1.97 7.25 13.23
N MET A 79 -1.19 7.21 14.30
CA MET A 79 0.25 6.97 14.23
C MET A 79 0.66 5.87 15.19
N SER A 80 1.59 5.03 14.77
CA SER A 80 2.20 4.01 15.61
C SER A 80 2.77 4.60 16.89
N ARG A 81 2.67 3.86 17.98
CA ARG A 81 3.38 4.19 19.21
C ARG A 81 4.89 4.04 19.01
N LYS A 82 5.68 4.86 19.71
CA LYS A 82 7.13 4.75 19.65
C LYS A 82 7.59 3.34 20.10
N GLY A 83 8.30 2.64 19.23
CA GLY A 83 8.84 1.29 19.53
C GLY A 83 7.84 0.14 19.42
N ASN A 84 6.62 0.36 18.93
CA ASN A 84 5.65 -0.71 18.72
C ASN A 84 5.62 -1.14 17.26
N CYS A 85 6.27 -2.27 16.96
CA CYS A 85 6.32 -2.84 15.60
C CYS A 85 4.97 -3.48 15.18
N PHE A 86 4.12 -3.89 16.11
CA PHE A 86 2.84 -4.53 15.78
C PHE A 86 1.85 -3.59 15.09
N ASP A 87 1.97 -2.29 15.34
CA ASP A 87 1.08 -1.30 14.75
C ASP A 87 1.24 -1.23 13.21
N ASN A 88 2.40 -1.63 12.66
CA ASN A 88 2.70 -1.59 11.23
C ASN A 88 2.70 -2.98 10.55
N ALA A 89 2.46 -4.05 11.30
CA ALA A 89 2.53 -5.43 10.80
C ALA A 89 1.75 -5.69 9.50
N PRO A 90 0.56 -5.10 9.25
CA PRO A 90 -0.16 -5.33 8.00
C PRO A 90 0.61 -4.90 6.75
N ILE A 91 1.24 -3.73 6.76
CA ILE A 91 2.00 -3.25 5.60
C ILE A 91 3.38 -3.92 5.53
N GLU A 92 4.00 -4.22 6.66
CA GLU A 92 5.27 -4.96 6.72
C GLU A 92 5.15 -6.36 6.11
N SER A 93 4.01 -7.03 6.34
CA SER A 93 3.69 -8.31 5.70
C SER A 93 3.66 -8.21 4.18
N PHE A 94 3.16 -7.10 3.63
CA PHE A 94 3.20 -6.86 2.18
C PHE A 94 4.63 -6.66 1.68
N TRP A 95 5.44 -5.85 2.38
CA TRP A 95 6.84 -5.64 1.99
C TRP A 95 7.64 -6.95 2.02
N GLY A 96 7.39 -7.80 3.01
CA GLY A 96 7.98 -9.14 3.08
C GLY A 96 7.59 -10.01 1.89
N SER A 97 6.30 -10.04 1.52
CA SER A 97 5.81 -10.80 0.37
C SER A 97 6.44 -10.31 -0.94
N LEU A 98 6.39 -9.01 -1.20
CA LEU A 98 6.97 -8.41 -2.40
C LEU A 98 8.47 -8.73 -2.54
N LYS A 99 9.24 -8.60 -1.45
CA LYS A 99 10.67 -8.89 -1.47
C LYS A 99 10.95 -10.36 -1.73
N ASN A 100 10.26 -11.25 -1.02
CA ASN A 100 10.52 -12.69 -1.11
C ASN A 100 9.97 -13.33 -2.38
N GLU A 101 8.87 -12.81 -2.92
CA GLU A 101 8.21 -13.42 -4.09
C GLU A 101 8.67 -12.80 -5.42
N LEU A 102 9.20 -11.56 -5.40
CA LEU A 102 9.66 -10.88 -6.61
C LEU A 102 11.10 -10.37 -6.48
N VAL A 103 11.36 -9.42 -5.56
CA VAL A 103 12.58 -8.60 -5.61
C VAL A 103 13.87 -9.42 -5.42
N HIS A 104 13.86 -10.42 -4.53
CA HIS A 104 15.03 -11.24 -4.26
C HIS A 104 15.36 -12.23 -5.38
N HIS A 105 14.46 -12.43 -6.33
CA HIS A 105 14.64 -13.36 -7.46
C HIS A 105 15.02 -12.65 -8.76
N HIS A 106 15.04 -11.30 -8.77
CA HIS A 106 15.30 -10.50 -9.96
C HIS A 106 16.47 -9.54 -9.75
N ARG A 107 17.29 -9.40 -10.78
CA ARG A 107 18.23 -8.29 -10.94
C ARG A 107 17.63 -7.34 -11.96
N PHE A 108 17.26 -6.17 -11.53
CA PHE A 108 16.69 -5.15 -12.41
C PHE A 108 17.82 -4.31 -13.03
N GLU A 109 17.88 -4.26 -14.34
CA GLU A 109 18.84 -3.40 -15.05
C GLU A 109 18.42 -1.93 -14.95
N THR A 110 17.12 -1.65 -15.11
CA THR A 110 16.59 -0.29 -15.10
C THR A 110 15.50 -0.08 -14.05
N ARG A 111 15.30 1.17 -13.64
CA ARG A 111 14.16 1.53 -12.82
C ARG A 111 12.82 1.36 -13.56
N ALA A 112 12.82 1.50 -14.87
CA ALA A 112 11.63 1.31 -15.69
C ALA A 112 11.16 -0.16 -15.65
N GLU A 113 12.10 -1.10 -15.81
CA GLU A 113 11.85 -2.53 -15.66
C GLU A 113 11.31 -2.85 -14.26
N ALA A 114 12.00 -2.42 -13.21
CA ALA A 114 11.57 -2.64 -11.83
C ALA A 114 10.17 -2.07 -11.56
N LYS A 115 9.82 -0.90 -12.12
CA LYS A 115 8.48 -0.33 -12.00
C LYS A 115 7.42 -1.20 -12.66
N ALA A 116 7.68 -1.72 -13.86
CA ALA A 116 6.74 -2.56 -14.59
C ALA A 116 6.47 -3.87 -13.84
N GLU A 117 7.52 -4.55 -13.39
CA GLU A 117 7.43 -5.81 -12.64
C GLU A 117 6.70 -5.63 -11.29
N ILE A 118 7.02 -4.58 -10.54
CA ILE A 118 6.36 -4.28 -9.26
C ILE A 118 4.89 -3.91 -9.48
N GLN A 119 4.59 -3.15 -10.53
CA GLN A 119 3.20 -2.82 -10.88
C GLN A 119 2.40 -4.07 -11.21
N GLU A 120 2.92 -4.95 -12.06
CA GLU A 120 2.27 -6.22 -12.40
C GLU A 120 2.08 -7.08 -11.16
N TYR A 121 3.12 -7.19 -10.31
CA TYR A 121 3.01 -7.92 -9.05
C TYR A 121 1.88 -7.39 -8.17
N ILE A 122 1.77 -6.08 -7.98
CA ILE A 122 0.74 -5.49 -7.11
C ILE A 122 -0.65 -5.66 -7.71
N GLU A 123 -0.84 -5.24 -8.97
CA GLU A 123 -2.16 -5.10 -9.56
C GLU A 123 -2.76 -6.45 -10.01
N ILE A 124 -1.93 -7.32 -10.54
CA ILE A 124 -2.39 -8.60 -11.09
C ILE A 124 -2.20 -9.73 -10.07
N PHE A 125 -0.97 -9.94 -9.60
CA PHE A 125 -0.71 -11.07 -8.74
C PHE A 125 -1.20 -10.85 -7.31
N TYR A 126 -0.68 -9.85 -6.60
CA TYR A 126 -0.97 -9.65 -5.17
C TYR A 126 -2.45 -9.36 -4.91
N ASN A 127 -3.04 -8.41 -5.61
CA ASN A 127 -4.42 -8.00 -5.38
C ASN A 127 -5.45 -8.98 -5.94
N ARG A 128 -5.17 -9.66 -7.07
CA ARG A 128 -6.20 -10.46 -7.78
C ARG A 128 -5.99 -11.97 -7.74
N GLN A 129 -4.76 -12.45 -7.57
CA GLN A 129 -4.45 -13.88 -7.65
C GLN A 129 -3.91 -14.46 -6.35
N ARG A 130 -3.02 -13.73 -5.66
CA ARG A 130 -2.36 -14.20 -4.45
C ARG A 130 -3.38 -14.50 -3.35
N ARG A 131 -3.36 -15.73 -2.85
CA ARG A 131 -4.24 -16.15 -1.75
C ARG A 131 -3.68 -15.68 -0.41
N HIS A 132 -4.57 -15.21 0.47
CA HIS A 132 -4.24 -14.76 1.81
C HIS A 132 -4.96 -15.63 2.85
N SER A 133 -4.21 -16.25 3.75
CA SER A 133 -4.77 -17.08 4.83
C SER A 133 -5.76 -16.30 5.70
N ARG A 134 -5.45 -15.04 6.00
CA ARG A 134 -6.33 -14.14 6.75
C ARG A 134 -7.70 -13.92 6.08
N LEU A 135 -7.78 -14.04 4.77
CA LEU A 135 -9.00 -13.85 3.98
C LEU A 135 -9.72 -15.17 3.65
N GLY A 136 -9.36 -16.26 4.33
CA GLY A 136 -9.92 -17.58 4.01
C GLY A 136 -9.33 -18.17 2.73
N ASN A 137 -8.06 -17.92 2.45
CA ASN A 137 -7.32 -18.43 1.28
C ASN A 137 -7.89 -17.97 -0.07
N VAL A 138 -8.42 -16.76 -0.13
CA VAL A 138 -8.80 -16.10 -1.39
C VAL A 138 -7.96 -14.84 -1.60
N SER A 139 -8.00 -14.30 -2.80
CA SER A 139 -7.32 -13.03 -3.09
C SER A 139 -8.07 -11.83 -2.50
N PRO A 140 -7.39 -10.68 -2.28
CA PRO A 140 -8.03 -9.44 -1.86
C PRO A 140 -9.24 -9.05 -2.71
N ALA A 141 -9.12 -9.11 -4.02
CA ALA A 141 -10.20 -8.77 -4.94
C ALA A 141 -11.41 -9.72 -4.81
N GLU A 142 -11.16 -11.03 -4.68
CA GLU A 142 -12.23 -12.01 -4.51
C GLU A 142 -12.91 -11.85 -3.14
N PHE A 143 -12.14 -11.59 -2.07
CA PHE A 143 -12.68 -11.30 -0.74
C PHE A 143 -13.60 -10.08 -0.78
N ASN A 144 -13.15 -8.98 -1.38
CA ASN A 144 -13.93 -7.75 -1.52
C ASN A 144 -15.24 -7.98 -2.29
N LYS A 145 -15.17 -8.73 -3.40
CA LYS A 145 -16.35 -9.08 -4.20
C LYS A 145 -17.38 -9.92 -3.42
N ARG A 146 -16.92 -10.90 -2.63
CA ARG A 146 -17.79 -11.71 -1.78
C ARG A 146 -18.46 -10.91 -0.70
N TYR A 147 -17.69 -10.05 -0.02
CA TYR A 147 -18.21 -9.17 1.03
C TYR A 147 -19.35 -8.29 0.54
N TRP A 148 -19.18 -7.59 -0.58
CA TRP A 148 -20.21 -6.70 -1.10
C TRP A 148 -21.44 -7.44 -1.63
N ARG A 149 -21.28 -8.63 -2.20
CA ARG A 149 -22.43 -9.47 -2.57
C ARG A 149 -23.28 -9.83 -1.36
N THR A 150 -22.66 -10.22 -0.26
CA THR A 150 -23.36 -10.59 0.97
C THR A 150 -24.02 -9.35 1.61
N ALA A 151 -23.30 -8.20 1.63
CA ALA A 151 -23.84 -6.96 2.19
C ALA A 151 -25.03 -6.36 1.39
N GLN A 152 -25.11 -6.64 0.07
CA GLN A 152 -26.23 -6.22 -0.77
C GLN A 152 -27.43 -7.17 -0.70
N ALA A 153 -27.24 -8.41 -0.22
CA ALA A 153 -28.30 -9.42 -0.09
C ALA A 153 -28.97 -9.41 1.28
N ALA A 154 -28.45 -8.63 2.24
CA ALA A 154 -28.98 -8.48 3.60
C ALA A 154 -29.81 -7.21 3.75
#